data_e761d68ec3f048e33ba8418599868514
#
_entry.id   e761d68ec3f048e33ba8418599868514
#
_cell.length_a   1.000
_cell.length_b   1.000
_cell.length_c   1.000
_cell.angle_alpha   90.00
_cell.angle_beta   90.00
_cell.angle_gamma   90.00
#
_symmetry.space_group_name_H-M   'P 1'
#
loop_
_entity.id
_entity.type
_entity.pdbx_description
1 polymer ?
#
loop_
_entity_poly.entity_id
_entity_poly.type
_entity_poly.pdbx_seq_one_letter_code
_entity_poly.pdbx_strand_id
1 'polypeptide(L)'
;GTNTPDHLIALAVTIIGCIYAVKLYREASAEKQYSLFWVLMLYFASGYLFVGMNGYVWFIAQSMSFTLSLMALYYTLQNKGGLALAFWACAVGCRPMLALYGILLVYLLVKGYKKENPKGTVWQLVKEKWYWVIGCGAIAISYMALNYARFGNITEFGHNYLPEFTRTKTGQFNLSYLRENLMHYLRLPAAGENGGALSFFSSDGMAFWLIAPIFITMIGVWIYALVKKREGNLTLLIMLPLLAVAHLLIICCHKTLGGWQFGNRYLLDMMPYLFFGLVLWKP
;
A
#
# COMPACT_ATOMS: atom_id res chain seq x y z
N GLY A 1 7.31 31.51 -6.11
CA GLY A 1 7.15 30.14 -6.38
C GLY A 1 6.80 29.91 -7.83
N THR A 2 7.62 29.19 -8.53
CA THR A 2 7.29 28.71 -9.88
C THR A 2 6.15 27.71 -9.76
N ASN A 3 5.15 27.82 -10.64
CA ASN A 3 4.07 26.82 -10.72
C ASN A 3 4.66 25.48 -11.11
N THR A 4 4.82 24.58 -10.14
CA THR A 4 5.26 23.22 -10.42
C THR A 4 4.09 22.49 -11.12
N PRO A 5 4.34 21.77 -12.22
CA PRO A 5 3.29 21.03 -12.92
C PRO A 5 2.93 19.72 -12.15
N ASP A 6 2.34 19.86 -10.98
CA ASP A 6 2.11 18.74 -10.04
C ASP A 6 1.30 17.60 -10.68
N HIS A 7 0.34 17.92 -11.56
CA HIS A 7 -0.41 16.91 -12.30
C HIS A 7 0.46 16.11 -13.28
N LEU A 8 1.48 16.73 -13.89
CA LEU A 8 2.43 16.02 -14.75
C LEU A 8 3.33 15.09 -13.94
N ILE A 9 3.72 15.49 -12.72
CA ILE A 9 4.45 14.62 -11.79
C ILE A 9 3.57 13.43 -11.39
N ALA A 10 2.30 13.67 -11.02
CA ALA A 10 1.35 12.61 -10.69
C ALA A 10 1.17 11.63 -11.87
N LEU A 11 1.05 12.15 -13.10
CA LEU A 11 0.97 11.34 -14.32
C LEU A 11 2.24 10.50 -14.53
N ALA A 12 3.43 11.10 -14.40
CA ALA A 12 4.69 10.39 -14.56
C ALA A 12 4.83 9.25 -13.53
N VAL A 13 4.49 9.51 -12.25
CA VAL A 13 4.48 8.51 -11.19
C VAL A 13 3.51 7.37 -11.52
N THR A 14 2.31 7.70 -12.01
CA THR A 14 1.31 6.71 -12.44
C THR A 14 1.81 5.84 -13.59
N ILE A 15 2.44 6.43 -14.61
CA ILE A 15 3.02 5.68 -15.73
C ILE A 15 4.11 4.72 -15.25
N ILE A 16 5.03 5.20 -14.40
CA ILE A 16 6.06 4.34 -13.79
C ILE A 16 5.41 3.20 -13.00
N GLY A 17 4.38 3.50 -12.23
CA GLY A 17 3.60 2.51 -11.49
C GLY A 17 2.98 1.44 -12.39
N CYS A 18 2.36 1.84 -13.52
CA CYS A 18 1.82 0.90 -14.52
C CYS A 18 2.91 -0.02 -15.09
N ILE A 19 4.08 0.54 -15.42
CA ILE A 19 5.22 -0.24 -15.93
C ILE A 19 5.65 -1.30 -14.90
N TYR A 20 5.77 -0.91 -13.63
CA TYR A 20 6.16 -1.84 -12.58
C TYR A 20 5.05 -2.83 -12.19
N ALA A 21 3.79 -2.46 -12.30
CA ALA A 21 2.68 -3.40 -12.15
C ALA A 21 2.71 -4.50 -13.22
N VAL A 22 2.97 -4.13 -14.50
CA VAL A 22 3.16 -5.10 -15.58
C VAL A 22 4.38 -5.99 -15.32
N LYS A 23 5.52 -5.41 -14.91
CA LYS A 23 6.74 -6.17 -14.59
C LYS A 23 6.48 -7.14 -13.42
N LEU A 24 5.84 -6.67 -12.34
CA LEU A 24 5.48 -7.49 -11.19
C LEU A 24 4.56 -8.65 -11.60
N TYR A 25 3.51 -8.36 -12.38
CA TYR A 25 2.60 -9.37 -12.88
C TYR A 25 3.34 -10.44 -13.68
N ARG A 26 4.16 -10.03 -14.64
CA ARG A 26 4.92 -10.95 -15.53
C ARG A 26 5.96 -11.77 -14.79
N GLU A 27 6.45 -11.29 -13.66
CA GLU A 27 7.38 -12.00 -12.79
C GLU A 27 6.66 -13.02 -11.92
N ALA A 28 5.49 -12.65 -11.39
CA ALA A 28 4.75 -13.47 -10.42
C ALA A 28 3.81 -14.48 -11.09
N SER A 29 3.37 -14.26 -12.34
CA SER A 29 2.41 -15.10 -13.06
C SER A 29 3.04 -15.91 -14.17
N ALA A 30 2.58 -17.15 -14.34
CA ALA A 30 2.89 -17.98 -15.52
C ALA A 30 2.22 -17.44 -16.80
N GLU A 31 1.02 -16.87 -16.68
CA GLU A 31 0.18 -16.39 -17.79
C GLU A 31 0.44 -14.92 -18.12
N LYS A 32 1.57 -14.65 -18.78
CA LYS A 32 2.05 -13.29 -19.06
C LYS A 32 1.14 -12.45 -19.97
N GLN A 33 0.34 -13.10 -20.83
CA GLN A 33 -0.54 -12.44 -21.79
C GLN A 33 -1.64 -11.59 -21.15
N TYR A 34 -2.10 -11.95 -19.96
CA TYR A 34 -3.15 -11.20 -19.25
C TYR A 34 -2.63 -10.03 -18.40
N SER A 35 -1.34 -9.68 -18.50
CA SER A 35 -0.73 -8.63 -17.69
C SER A 35 -1.46 -7.28 -17.82
N LEU A 36 -1.81 -6.89 -19.05
CA LEU A 36 -2.50 -5.62 -19.28
C LEU A 36 -3.89 -5.60 -18.64
N PHE A 37 -4.67 -6.67 -18.81
CA PHE A 37 -6.01 -6.77 -18.21
C PHE A 37 -5.97 -6.58 -16.69
N TRP A 38 -5.09 -7.33 -16.00
CA TRP A 38 -5.02 -7.26 -14.54
C TRP A 38 -4.44 -5.94 -14.02
N VAL A 39 -3.54 -5.31 -14.77
CA VAL A 39 -3.03 -3.97 -14.45
C VAL A 39 -4.12 -2.91 -14.64
N LEU A 40 -4.92 -2.99 -15.72
CA LEU A 40 -6.09 -2.12 -15.88
C LEU A 40 -7.09 -2.31 -14.74
N MET A 41 -7.37 -3.55 -14.34
CA MET A 41 -8.20 -3.82 -13.15
C MET A 41 -7.62 -3.19 -11.88
N LEU A 42 -6.30 -3.27 -11.67
CA LEU A 42 -5.63 -2.63 -10.51
C LEU A 42 -5.86 -1.11 -10.49
N TYR A 43 -5.75 -0.44 -11.63
CA TYR A 43 -5.81 1.03 -11.69
C TYR A 43 -7.23 1.58 -11.77
N PHE A 44 -8.15 0.90 -12.47
CA PHE A 44 -9.52 1.39 -12.70
C PHE A 44 -10.55 0.83 -11.71
N ALA A 45 -10.32 -0.35 -11.16
CA ALA A 45 -11.26 -0.99 -10.23
C ALA A 45 -10.82 -0.90 -8.76
N SER A 46 -9.89 0.00 -8.42
CA SER A 46 -9.36 0.20 -7.05
C SER A 46 -9.59 1.59 -6.47
N GLY A 47 -10.15 2.52 -7.23
CA GLY A 47 -10.20 3.94 -6.87
C GLY A 47 -8.88 4.69 -7.08
N TYR A 48 -7.81 4.04 -7.59
CA TYR A 48 -6.52 4.67 -7.82
C TYR A 48 -6.59 5.82 -8.83
N LEU A 49 -7.46 5.71 -9.85
CA LEU A 49 -7.57 6.72 -10.90
C LEU A 49 -7.77 8.14 -10.32
N PHE A 50 -8.66 8.26 -9.33
CA PHE A 50 -8.90 9.53 -8.66
C PHE A 50 -7.63 10.08 -7.98
N VAL A 51 -6.87 9.22 -7.30
CA VAL A 51 -5.63 9.60 -6.61
C VAL A 51 -4.52 9.93 -7.62
N GLY A 52 -4.36 9.09 -8.65
CA GLY A 52 -3.30 9.23 -9.65
C GLY A 52 -3.45 10.44 -10.58
N MET A 53 -4.66 10.99 -10.72
CA MET A 53 -4.93 12.20 -11.51
C MET A 53 -4.75 13.49 -10.72
N ASN A 54 -4.63 13.42 -9.40
CA ASN A 54 -4.55 14.60 -8.54
C ASN A 54 -3.11 14.95 -8.18
N GLY A 55 -2.73 16.21 -8.46
CA GLY A 55 -1.41 16.77 -8.14
C GLY A 55 -1.27 17.32 -6.71
N TYR A 56 -2.29 17.18 -5.85
CA TYR A 56 -2.19 17.67 -4.47
C TYR A 56 -1.25 16.81 -3.63
N VAL A 57 -0.56 17.43 -2.68
CA VAL A 57 0.51 16.80 -1.87
C VAL A 57 0.14 15.44 -1.28
N TRP A 58 -1.06 15.30 -0.72
CA TRP A 58 -1.52 14.05 -0.10
C TRP A 58 -1.79 12.94 -1.11
N PHE A 59 -2.20 13.31 -2.32
CA PHE A 59 -2.46 12.36 -3.42
C PHE A 59 -1.17 11.94 -4.10
N ILE A 60 -0.24 12.89 -4.34
CA ILE A 60 1.09 12.57 -4.87
C ILE A 60 1.83 11.63 -3.94
N ALA A 61 1.84 11.91 -2.62
CA ALA A 61 2.47 11.02 -1.65
C ALA A 61 1.89 9.60 -1.70
N GLN A 62 0.58 9.47 -1.91
CA GLN A 62 -0.09 8.18 -2.04
C GLN A 62 0.23 7.47 -3.36
N SER A 63 0.20 8.18 -4.49
CA SER A 63 0.60 7.63 -5.80
C SER A 63 2.07 7.19 -5.81
N MET A 64 2.96 7.96 -5.18
CA MET A 64 4.36 7.60 -5.02
C MET A 64 4.51 6.34 -4.17
N SER A 65 3.86 6.27 -3.00
CA SER A 65 3.94 5.10 -2.13
C SER A 65 3.42 3.83 -2.80
N PHE A 66 2.33 3.93 -3.57
CA PHE A 66 1.78 2.85 -4.36
C PHE A 66 2.78 2.34 -5.41
N THR A 67 3.36 3.26 -6.18
CA THR A 67 4.37 2.94 -7.20
C THR A 67 5.64 2.33 -6.60
N LEU A 68 6.16 2.92 -5.51
CA LEU A 68 7.33 2.43 -4.79
C LEU A 68 7.08 1.05 -4.18
N SER A 69 5.86 0.76 -3.73
CA SER A 69 5.48 -0.58 -3.25
C SER A 69 5.49 -1.63 -4.36
N LEU A 70 5.02 -1.29 -5.57
CA LEU A 70 5.12 -2.17 -6.74
C LEU A 70 6.58 -2.43 -7.12
N MET A 71 7.44 -1.39 -7.07
CA MET A 71 8.87 -1.52 -7.31
C MET A 71 9.54 -2.41 -6.26
N ALA A 72 9.22 -2.20 -4.97
CA ALA A 72 9.75 -3.01 -3.88
C ALA A 72 9.39 -4.49 -4.05
N LEU A 73 8.12 -4.80 -4.37
CA LEU A 73 7.68 -6.17 -4.64
C LEU A 73 8.39 -6.79 -5.85
N TYR A 74 8.48 -6.04 -6.96
CA TYR A 74 9.17 -6.51 -8.16
C TYR A 74 10.64 -6.86 -7.88
N TYR A 75 11.40 -5.95 -7.23
CA TYR A 75 12.80 -6.21 -6.90
C TYR A 75 12.98 -7.31 -5.84
N THR A 76 11.99 -7.51 -4.97
CA THR A 76 11.96 -8.64 -4.05
C THR A 76 11.91 -9.96 -4.81
N LEU A 77 11.06 -10.09 -5.82
CA LEU A 77 10.98 -11.30 -6.65
C LEU A 77 12.24 -11.54 -7.48
N GLN A 78 12.96 -10.47 -7.83
CA GLN A 78 14.24 -10.52 -8.53
C GLN A 78 15.44 -10.83 -7.59
N ASN A 79 15.22 -11.14 -6.31
CA ASN A 79 16.25 -11.29 -5.27
C ASN A 79 17.22 -10.09 -5.15
N LYS A 80 16.79 -8.88 -5.58
CA LYS A 80 17.54 -7.63 -5.45
C LYS A 80 17.20 -6.91 -4.16
N GLY A 81 17.51 -7.55 -3.01
CA GLY A 81 17.05 -7.10 -1.69
C GLY A 81 17.42 -5.68 -1.33
N GLY A 82 18.61 -5.19 -1.73
CA GLY A 82 19.00 -3.79 -1.48
C GLY A 82 18.05 -2.78 -2.13
N LEU A 83 17.69 -2.98 -3.41
CA LEU A 83 16.72 -2.14 -4.11
C LEU A 83 15.30 -2.30 -3.52
N ALA A 84 14.91 -3.55 -3.23
CA ALA A 84 13.59 -3.83 -2.66
C ALA A 84 13.37 -3.08 -1.35
N LEU A 85 14.33 -3.16 -0.42
CA LEU A 85 14.24 -2.51 0.88
C LEU A 85 14.38 -0.97 0.77
N ALA A 86 15.20 -0.46 -0.17
CA ALA A 86 15.31 0.97 -0.42
C ALA A 86 13.98 1.56 -0.93
N PHE A 87 13.34 0.93 -1.94
CA PHE A 87 12.04 1.39 -2.43
C PHE A 87 10.94 1.27 -1.38
N TRP A 88 10.96 0.20 -0.57
CA TRP A 88 10.06 0.08 0.56
C TRP A 88 10.26 1.19 1.60
N ALA A 89 11.51 1.51 1.97
CA ALA A 89 11.80 2.60 2.89
C ALA A 89 11.30 3.96 2.35
N CYS A 90 11.47 4.22 1.05
CA CYS A 90 10.89 5.40 0.40
C CYS A 90 9.35 5.40 0.46
N ALA A 91 8.71 4.24 0.24
CA ALA A 91 7.26 4.10 0.36
C ALA A 91 6.77 4.38 1.78
N VAL A 92 7.48 3.87 2.80
CA VAL A 92 7.21 4.14 4.23
C VAL A 92 7.34 5.63 4.54
N GLY A 93 8.33 6.32 3.97
CA GLY A 93 8.49 7.77 4.13
C GLY A 93 7.31 8.57 3.57
N CYS A 94 6.66 8.08 2.50
CA CYS A 94 5.44 8.67 1.98
C CYS A 94 4.20 8.29 2.82
N ARG A 95 4.12 7.02 3.27
CA ARG A 95 2.98 6.43 3.97
C ARG A 95 3.47 5.47 5.07
N PRO A 96 3.58 5.92 6.33
CA PRO A 96 4.18 5.15 7.42
C PRO A 96 3.56 3.77 7.67
N MET A 97 2.26 3.59 7.38
CA MET A 97 1.55 2.31 7.54
C MET A 97 2.15 1.19 6.67
N LEU A 98 2.85 1.54 5.59
CA LEU A 98 3.53 0.57 4.72
C LEU A 98 4.70 -0.15 5.40
N ALA A 99 5.16 0.33 6.57
CA ALA A 99 6.14 -0.38 7.39
C ALA A 99 5.71 -1.82 7.70
N LEU A 100 4.40 -2.04 7.88
CA LEU A 100 3.80 -3.36 8.13
C LEU A 100 4.19 -4.40 7.05
N TYR A 101 4.26 -3.99 5.79
CA TYR A 101 4.54 -4.89 4.67
C TYR A 101 6.02 -5.25 4.52
N GLY A 102 6.90 -4.63 5.32
CA GLY A 102 8.30 -5.07 5.44
C GLY A 102 8.40 -6.55 5.84
N ILE A 103 7.47 -7.05 6.66
CA ILE A 103 7.37 -8.46 7.07
C ILE A 103 7.23 -9.36 5.83
N LEU A 104 6.35 -8.99 4.90
CA LEU A 104 6.14 -9.72 3.65
C LEU A 104 7.40 -9.72 2.78
N LEU A 105 8.04 -8.55 2.61
CA LEU A 105 9.22 -8.42 1.76
C LEU A 105 10.39 -9.23 2.32
N VAL A 106 10.64 -9.16 3.63
CA VAL A 106 11.68 -9.96 4.30
C VAL A 106 11.40 -11.45 4.14
N TYR A 107 10.15 -11.90 4.35
CA TYR A 107 9.77 -13.29 4.14
C TYR A 107 10.07 -13.75 2.70
N LEU A 108 9.70 -12.96 1.69
CA LEU A 108 9.95 -13.29 0.29
C LEU A 108 11.43 -13.32 -0.05
N LEU A 109 12.24 -12.39 0.48
CA LEU A 109 13.69 -12.36 0.31
C LEU A 109 14.37 -13.58 0.94
N VAL A 110 13.94 -13.96 2.16
CA VAL A 110 14.43 -15.20 2.81
C VAL A 110 14.05 -16.43 1.99
N LYS A 111 12.83 -16.47 1.46
CA LYS A 111 12.38 -17.57 0.61
C LYS A 111 13.17 -17.66 -0.69
N GLY A 112 13.43 -16.51 -1.34
CA GLY A 112 14.27 -16.42 -2.54
C GLY A 112 15.69 -16.91 -2.28
N TYR A 113 16.32 -16.45 -1.20
CA TYR A 113 17.66 -16.90 -0.79
C TYR A 113 17.71 -18.42 -0.56
N LYS A 114 16.72 -18.98 0.15
CA LYS A 114 16.66 -20.44 0.42
C LYS A 114 16.42 -21.26 -0.85
N LYS A 115 15.77 -20.70 -1.87
CA LYS A 115 15.61 -21.38 -3.16
C LYS A 115 16.97 -21.53 -3.89
N GLU A 116 17.82 -20.51 -3.81
CA GLU A 116 19.19 -20.55 -4.38
C GLU A 116 20.16 -21.32 -3.50
N ASN A 117 19.96 -21.28 -2.17
CA ASN A 117 20.78 -21.93 -1.15
C ASN A 117 19.95 -22.83 -0.24
N PRO A 118 19.59 -24.07 -0.66
CA PRO A 118 18.65 -24.93 0.08
C PRO A 118 19.10 -25.28 1.52
N LYS A 119 20.40 -25.31 1.76
CA LYS A 119 21.00 -25.55 3.10
C LYS A 119 21.32 -24.27 3.85
N GLY A 120 21.08 -23.11 3.21
CA GLY A 120 21.39 -21.79 3.78
C GLY A 120 20.50 -21.44 4.97
N THR A 121 21.07 -20.88 6.00
CA THR A 121 20.36 -20.36 7.17
C THR A 121 20.03 -18.87 7.01
N VAL A 122 19.03 -18.38 7.76
CA VAL A 122 18.73 -16.93 7.81
C VAL A 122 19.95 -16.12 8.29
N TRP A 123 20.75 -16.69 9.20
CA TRP A 123 21.94 -16.06 9.69
C TRP A 123 23.03 -15.91 8.61
N GLN A 124 23.17 -16.90 7.75
CA GLN A 124 24.06 -16.81 6.57
C GLN A 124 23.57 -15.73 5.60
N LEU A 125 22.27 -15.67 5.31
CA LEU A 125 21.69 -14.58 4.51
C LEU A 125 22.07 -13.21 5.10
N VAL A 126 21.88 -13.01 6.40
CA VAL A 126 22.22 -11.74 7.06
C VAL A 126 23.70 -11.41 6.90
N LYS A 127 24.61 -12.40 7.11
CA LYS A 127 26.05 -12.22 6.94
C LYS A 127 26.46 -11.91 5.50
N GLU A 128 25.87 -12.58 4.52
CA GLU A 128 26.23 -12.42 3.11
C GLU A 128 25.61 -11.17 2.48
N LYS A 129 24.41 -10.78 2.94
CA LYS A 129 23.60 -9.72 2.31
C LYS A 129 23.35 -8.53 3.25
N TRP A 130 24.18 -8.36 4.29
CA TRP A 130 24.04 -7.26 5.27
C TRP A 130 23.95 -5.89 4.61
N TYR A 131 24.61 -5.70 3.47
CA TYR A 131 24.59 -4.45 2.69
C TYR A 131 23.20 -4.11 2.11
N TRP A 132 22.26 -5.06 2.07
CA TRP A 132 20.88 -4.79 1.63
C TRP A 132 20.18 -3.77 2.52
N VAL A 133 20.52 -3.74 3.80
CA VAL A 133 19.91 -2.81 4.75
C VAL A 133 20.55 -1.42 4.76
N ILE A 134 21.70 -1.23 4.11
CA ILE A 134 22.40 0.07 4.10
C ILE A 134 21.54 1.15 3.45
N GLY A 135 21.05 0.88 2.24
CA GLY A 135 20.20 1.83 1.51
C GLY A 135 18.91 2.17 2.28
N CYS A 136 18.26 1.13 2.81
CA CYS A 136 17.07 1.29 3.65
C CYS A 136 17.39 2.13 4.91
N GLY A 137 18.48 1.82 5.61
CA GLY A 137 18.94 2.54 6.80
C GLY A 137 19.28 4.00 6.49
N ALA A 138 20.00 4.27 5.41
CA ALA A 138 20.35 5.62 4.99
C ALA A 138 19.08 6.47 4.69
N ILE A 139 18.09 5.88 4.02
CA ILE A 139 16.79 6.53 3.77
C ILE A 139 16.07 6.82 5.08
N ALA A 140 15.99 5.85 6.00
CA ALA A 140 15.35 6.04 7.29
C ALA A 140 16.05 7.15 8.10
N ILE A 141 17.38 7.15 8.15
CA ILE A 141 18.18 8.20 8.83
C ILE A 141 17.92 9.56 8.19
N SER A 142 17.83 9.65 6.85
CA SER A 142 17.55 10.92 6.17
C SER A 142 16.19 11.49 6.54
N TYR A 143 15.15 10.66 6.67
CA TYR A 143 13.83 11.08 7.17
C TYR A 143 13.89 11.53 8.64
N MET A 144 14.59 10.78 9.50
CA MET A 144 14.76 11.15 10.91
C MET A 144 15.51 12.48 11.04
N ALA A 145 16.56 12.69 10.26
CA ALA A 145 17.32 13.95 10.24
C ALA A 145 16.44 15.11 9.73
N LEU A 146 15.65 14.90 8.67
CA LEU A 146 14.73 15.92 8.16
C LEU A 146 13.64 16.26 9.19
N ASN A 147 13.07 15.27 9.85
CA ASN A 147 12.08 15.46 10.91
C ASN A 147 12.68 16.24 12.09
N TYR A 148 13.88 15.87 12.51
CA TYR A 148 14.59 16.59 13.57
C TYR A 148 14.87 18.05 13.19
N ALA A 149 15.35 18.30 11.98
CA ALA A 149 15.63 19.66 11.49
C ALA A 149 14.37 20.55 11.42
N ARG A 150 13.18 19.94 11.13
CA ARG A 150 11.91 20.67 10.98
C ARG A 150 11.15 20.83 12.29
N PHE A 151 11.20 19.82 13.16
CA PHE A 151 10.29 19.70 14.31
C PHE A 151 11.03 19.50 15.64
N GLY A 152 12.36 19.35 15.64
CA GLY A 152 13.15 19.02 16.85
C GLY A 152 12.90 17.61 17.37
N ASN A 153 12.22 16.75 16.61
CA ASN A 153 11.90 15.37 17.00
C ASN A 153 12.03 14.45 15.78
N ILE A 154 12.77 13.34 15.94
CA ILE A 154 13.05 12.38 14.85
C ILE A 154 11.82 11.60 14.37
N THR A 155 10.78 11.50 15.19
CA THR A 155 9.55 10.75 14.90
C THR A 155 8.35 11.63 14.54
N GLU A 156 8.52 12.97 14.53
CA GLU A 156 7.45 13.91 14.21
C GLU A 156 7.38 14.14 12.70
N PHE A 157 6.22 13.88 12.12
CA PHE A 157 5.95 14.05 10.67
C PHE A 157 5.15 15.32 10.37
N GLY A 158 4.86 16.14 11.38
CA GLY A 158 4.09 17.38 11.24
C GLY A 158 2.57 17.19 11.36
N HIS A 159 2.05 15.97 11.43
CA HIS A 159 0.63 15.71 11.60
C HIS A 159 0.09 16.23 12.92
N ASN A 160 0.87 16.12 14.01
CA ASN A 160 0.45 16.60 15.33
C ASN A 160 0.25 18.12 15.39
N TYR A 161 0.72 18.88 14.41
CA TYR A 161 0.50 20.34 14.31
C TYR A 161 -0.77 20.70 13.53
N LEU A 162 -1.43 19.74 12.89
CA LEU A 162 -2.66 19.98 12.16
C LEU A 162 -3.83 20.22 13.13
N PRO A 163 -4.74 21.19 12.83
CA PRO A 163 -5.86 21.54 13.72
C PRO A 163 -6.74 20.38 14.14
N GLU A 164 -6.97 19.41 13.26
CA GLU A 164 -7.76 18.23 13.51
C GLU A 164 -7.17 17.32 14.62
N PHE A 165 -5.85 17.38 14.84
CA PHE A 165 -5.18 16.59 15.87
C PHE A 165 -4.86 17.39 17.12
N THR A 166 -4.54 18.69 17.00
CA THR A 166 -4.27 19.55 18.17
C THR A 166 -5.51 19.80 19.01
N ARG A 167 -6.70 19.81 18.41
CA ARG A 167 -7.98 20.06 19.07
C ARG A 167 -8.63 18.81 19.67
N THR A 168 -8.08 17.62 19.46
CA THR A 168 -8.64 16.38 19.98
C THR A 168 -7.97 15.94 21.28
N LYS A 169 -8.77 15.49 22.25
CA LYS A 169 -8.25 14.95 23.51
C LYS A 169 -7.63 13.56 23.36
N THR A 170 -7.98 12.83 22.29
CA THR A 170 -7.63 11.42 22.08
C THR A 170 -6.44 11.24 21.12
N GLY A 171 -5.91 12.35 20.56
CA GLY A 171 -4.76 12.30 19.65
C GLY A 171 -5.08 11.72 18.27
N GLN A 172 -4.02 11.46 17.50
CA GLN A 172 -4.11 11.00 16.11
C GLN A 172 -4.62 9.55 16.01
N PHE A 173 -4.20 8.66 16.91
CA PHE A 173 -4.58 7.25 16.94
C PHE A 173 -5.23 6.89 18.27
N ASN A 174 -6.44 6.31 18.21
CA ASN A 174 -7.16 5.83 19.40
C ASN A 174 -8.14 4.72 19.01
N LEU A 175 -8.26 3.71 19.87
CA LEU A 175 -9.22 2.60 19.68
C LEU A 175 -10.69 3.07 19.68
N SER A 176 -10.99 4.22 20.29
CA SER A 176 -12.35 4.76 20.29
C SER A 176 -12.87 5.10 18.90
N TYR A 177 -11.98 5.34 17.94
CA TYR A 177 -12.35 5.62 16.53
C TYR A 177 -12.70 4.36 15.73
N LEU A 178 -12.24 3.18 16.17
CA LEU A 178 -12.29 1.94 15.40
C LEU A 178 -13.70 1.60 14.90
N ARG A 179 -14.69 1.61 15.79
CA ARG A 179 -16.06 1.20 15.45
C ARG A 179 -16.68 2.15 14.43
N GLU A 180 -16.60 3.44 14.68
CA GLU A 180 -17.17 4.47 13.81
C GLU A 180 -16.54 4.44 12.43
N ASN A 181 -15.21 4.42 12.35
CA ASN A 181 -14.48 4.40 11.11
C ASN A 181 -14.71 3.13 10.28
N LEU A 182 -14.83 1.97 10.95
CA LEU A 182 -15.18 0.73 10.26
C LEU A 182 -16.59 0.80 9.67
N MET A 183 -17.55 1.41 10.37
CA MET A 183 -18.90 1.60 9.85
C MET A 183 -18.94 2.58 8.67
N HIS A 184 -18.10 3.62 8.66
CA HIS A 184 -17.94 4.50 7.48
C HIS A 184 -17.49 3.73 6.25
N TYR A 185 -16.52 2.83 6.37
CA TYR A 185 -16.03 2.01 5.26
C TYR A 185 -17.06 0.99 4.75
N LEU A 186 -18.04 0.62 5.55
CA LEU A 186 -19.10 -0.31 5.15
C LEU A 186 -20.38 0.39 4.67
N ARG A 187 -20.59 1.66 5.05
CA ARG A 187 -21.78 2.44 4.75
C ARG A 187 -21.95 2.69 3.27
N LEU A 188 -23.17 2.49 2.76
CA LEU A 188 -23.52 2.83 1.38
C LEU A 188 -23.44 4.35 1.14
N PRO A 189 -23.20 4.77 -0.12
CA PRO A 189 -23.26 6.18 -0.50
C PRO A 189 -24.62 6.78 -0.15
N ALA A 190 -24.61 8.00 0.39
CA ALA A 190 -25.84 8.73 0.67
C ALA A 190 -26.43 9.32 -0.62
N ALA A 191 -27.77 9.43 -0.67
CA ALA A 191 -28.41 10.26 -1.67
C ALA A 191 -28.01 11.73 -1.44
N GLY A 192 -27.82 12.47 -2.53
CA GLY A 192 -27.61 13.92 -2.47
C GLY A 192 -28.80 14.63 -1.84
N GLU A 193 -28.59 15.86 -1.38
CA GLU A 193 -29.68 16.71 -0.88
C GLU A 193 -30.81 16.78 -1.91
N ASN A 194 -32.07 16.74 -1.43
CA ASN A 194 -33.29 16.75 -2.23
C ASN A 194 -33.55 15.49 -3.12
N GLY A 195 -33.07 14.31 -2.71
CA GLY A 195 -33.30 13.08 -3.45
C GLY A 195 -32.53 12.97 -4.76
N GLY A 196 -31.45 13.74 -4.91
CA GLY A 196 -30.58 13.71 -6.08
C GLY A 196 -29.74 12.45 -6.22
N ALA A 197 -28.84 12.43 -7.19
CA ALA A 197 -27.97 11.30 -7.48
C ALA A 197 -27.11 10.91 -6.29
N LEU A 198 -26.74 9.62 -6.20
CA LEU A 198 -25.82 9.12 -5.16
C LEU A 198 -24.47 9.82 -5.24
N SER A 199 -23.97 10.28 -4.11
CA SER A 199 -22.63 10.87 -4.01
C SER A 199 -21.60 9.82 -3.63
N PHE A 200 -20.58 9.67 -4.47
CA PHE A 200 -19.42 8.80 -4.23
C PHE A 200 -18.23 9.58 -3.67
N PHE A 201 -18.41 10.86 -3.35
CA PHE A 201 -17.44 11.70 -2.66
C PHE A 201 -17.83 11.89 -1.21
N SER A 202 -16.86 11.70 -0.31
CA SER A 202 -17.08 11.78 1.13
C SER A 202 -15.78 12.15 1.84
N SER A 203 -15.88 12.79 3.00
CA SER A 203 -14.73 13.04 3.90
C SER A 203 -14.28 11.79 4.63
N ASP A 204 -15.18 10.83 4.85
CA ASP A 204 -14.96 9.71 5.77
C ASP A 204 -14.89 8.35 5.06
N GLY A 205 -14.98 8.36 3.74
CA GLY A 205 -15.06 7.14 2.95
C GLY A 205 -16.46 6.51 2.94
N MET A 206 -16.59 5.42 2.22
CA MET A 206 -17.86 4.67 2.08
C MET A 206 -17.57 3.25 1.62
N ALA A 207 -18.62 2.44 1.39
CA ALA A 207 -18.58 1.05 0.94
C ALA A 207 -17.40 0.71 0.01
N PHE A 208 -16.28 0.29 0.58
CA PHE A 208 -15.04 0.03 -0.16
C PHE A 208 -15.22 -1.05 -1.24
N TRP A 209 -16.08 -2.02 -0.96
CA TRP A 209 -16.43 -3.11 -1.87
C TRP A 209 -17.18 -2.65 -3.12
N LEU A 210 -17.94 -1.54 -3.02
CA LEU A 210 -18.65 -0.94 -4.16
C LEU A 210 -17.73 -0.06 -5.00
N ILE A 211 -16.90 0.76 -4.35
CA ILE A 211 -16.00 1.72 -5.00
C ILE A 211 -14.78 1.02 -5.63
N ALA A 212 -14.31 -0.02 -4.98
CA ALA A 212 -13.13 -0.78 -5.39
C ALA A 212 -13.47 -2.27 -5.54
N PRO A 213 -14.23 -2.65 -6.60
CA PRO A 213 -14.68 -4.04 -6.80
C PRO A 213 -13.54 -5.04 -6.92
N ILE A 214 -12.31 -4.60 -7.17
CA ILE A 214 -11.12 -5.45 -7.13
C ILE A 214 -10.95 -6.15 -5.76
N PHE A 215 -11.42 -5.56 -4.65
CA PHE A 215 -11.39 -6.22 -3.34
C PHE A 215 -12.24 -7.50 -3.32
N ILE A 216 -13.43 -7.46 -3.94
CA ILE A 216 -14.29 -8.65 -4.04
C ILE A 216 -13.58 -9.74 -4.85
N THR A 217 -12.95 -9.34 -5.97
CA THR A 217 -12.17 -10.27 -6.79
C THR A 217 -11.02 -10.88 -5.99
N MET A 218 -10.29 -10.07 -5.22
CA MET A 218 -9.18 -10.54 -4.37
C MET A 218 -9.66 -11.52 -3.29
N ILE A 219 -10.79 -11.24 -2.64
CA ILE A 219 -11.40 -12.15 -1.65
C ILE A 219 -11.82 -13.45 -2.31
N GLY A 220 -12.49 -13.39 -3.48
CA GLY A 220 -12.93 -14.58 -4.22
C GLY A 220 -11.75 -15.47 -4.64
N VAL A 221 -10.68 -14.88 -5.17
CA VAL A 221 -9.45 -15.60 -5.55
C VAL A 221 -8.75 -16.19 -4.32
N TRP A 222 -8.71 -15.47 -3.21
CA TRP A 222 -8.16 -16.00 -1.96
C TRP A 222 -8.93 -17.20 -1.43
N ILE A 223 -10.28 -17.12 -1.38
CA ILE A 223 -11.14 -18.25 -0.99
C ILE A 223 -10.93 -19.43 -1.93
N TYR A 224 -10.89 -19.19 -3.24
CA TYR A 224 -10.61 -20.22 -4.24
C TYR A 224 -9.26 -20.92 -3.97
N ALA A 225 -8.20 -20.16 -3.69
CA ALA A 225 -6.87 -20.69 -3.39
C ALA A 225 -6.86 -21.55 -2.10
N LEU A 226 -7.61 -21.14 -1.07
CA LEU A 226 -7.77 -21.91 0.17
C LEU A 226 -8.49 -23.23 -0.07
N VAL A 227 -9.62 -23.20 -0.80
CA VAL A 227 -10.44 -24.41 -1.07
C VAL A 227 -9.68 -25.41 -1.93
N LYS A 228 -9.00 -24.92 -2.97
CA LYS A 228 -8.23 -25.79 -3.89
C LYS A 228 -6.90 -26.26 -3.31
N LYS A 229 -6.58 -25.90 -2.05
CA LYS A 229 -5.31 -26.23 -1.37
C LYS A 229 -4.13 -26.07 -2.34
N ARG A 230 -4.09 -24.91 -3.05
CA ARG A 230 -3.02 -24.64 -4.01
C ARG A 230 -1.69 -24.81 -3.31
N GLU A 231 -1.02 -25.91 -3.67
CA GLU A 231 0.29 -26.28 -3.14
C GLU A 231 1.26 -25.15 -3.40
N GLY A 232 1.97 -24.73 -2.37
CA GLY A 232 3.14 -23.88 -2.55
C GLY A 232 3.30 -22.75 -1.57
N ASN A 233 2.27 -22.21 -0.92
CA ASN A 233 2.52 -21.14 0.03
C ASN A 233 1.41 -20.82 1.03
N LEU A 234 1.09 -21.78 1.90
CA LEU A 234 0.13 -21.57 3.00
C LEU A 234 0.52 -20.33 3.84
N THR A 235 1.81 -20.09 4.05
CA THR A 235 2.29 -18.90 4.78
C THR A 235 1.84 -17.60 4.12
N LEU A 236 1.92 -17.45 2.79
CA LEU A 236 1.43 -16.27 2.10
C LEU A 236 -0.10 -16.16 2.11
N LEU A 237 -0.80 -17.31 1.97
CA LEU A 237 -2.26 -17.35 2.05
C LEU A 237 -2.80 -16.87 3.40
N ILE A 238 -2.03 -17.03 4.48
CA ILE A 238 -2.38 -16.55 5.82
C ILE A 238 -1.84 -15.14 6.03
N MET A 239 -0.58 -14.89 5.71
CA MET A 239 0.12 -13.65 6.03
C MET A 239 -0.47 -12.44 5.31
N LEU A 240 -0.78 -12.52 4.00
CA LEU A 240 -1.31 -11.38 3.25
C LEU A 240 -2.66 -10.88 3.79
N PRO A 241 -3.68 -11.74 4.01
CA PRO A 241 -4.93 -11.29 4.62
C PRO A 241 -4.75 -10.76 6.04
N LEU A 242 -3.88 -11.37 6.85
CA LEU A 242 -3.58 -10.86 8.20
C LEU A 242 -2.98 -9.46 8.16
N LEU A 243 -2.01 -9.22 7.25
CA LEU A 243 -1.43 -7.88 7.06
C LEU A 243 -2.48 -6.88 6.57
N ALA A 244 -3.36 -7.28 5.66
CA ALA A 244 -4.45 -6.42 5.16
C ALA A 244 -5.45 -6.07 6.27
N VAL A 245 -5.85 -7.04 7.10
CA VAL A 245 -6.73 -6.82 8.25
C VAL A 245 -6.06 -5.93 9.29
N ALA A 246 -4.79 -6.19 9.62
CA ALA A 246 -4.03 -5.35 10.55
C ALA A 246 -3.92 -3.91 10.03
N HIS A 247 -3.64 -3.72 8.75
CA HIS A 247 -3.60 -2.39 8.11
C HIS A 247 -4.96 -1.68 8.22
N LEU A 248 -6.05 -2.37 7.88
CA LEU A 248 -7.42 -1.83 7.99
C LEU A 248 -7.73 -1.41 9.44
N LEU A 249 -7.41 -2.25 10.43
CA LEU A 249 -7.64 -1.93 11.83
C LEU A 249 -6.83 -0.71 12.29
N ILE A 250 -5.56 -0.59 11.87
CA ILE A 250 -4.71 0.57 12.18
C ILE A 250 -5.32 1.85 11.57
N ILE A 251 -5.74 1.81 10.30
CA ILE A 251 -6.39 2.95 9.64
C ILE A 251 -7.68 3.32 10.37
N CYS A 252 -8.49 2.34 10.77
CA CYS A 252 -9.72 2.59 11.52
C CYS A 252 -9.48 3.18 12.92
N CYS A 253 -8.29 3.04 13.48
CA CYS A 253 -7.89 3.70 14.72
C CYS A 253 -7.41 5.14 14.51
N HIS A 254 -7.23 5.61 13.27
CA HIS A 254 -6.81 6.97 12.95
C HIS A 254 -7.98 7.95 13.03
N LYS A 255 -7.75 9.17 13.53
CA LYS A 255 -8.77 10.22 13.72
C LYS A 255 -9.53 10.58 12.44
N THR A 256 -8.81 10.63 11.31
CA THR A 256 -9.38 11.00 10.01
C THR A 256 -9.26 9.86 9.02
N LEU A 257 -10.21 9.74 8.09
CA LEU A 257 -10.23 8.70 7.07
C LEU A 257 -9.74 9.18 5.69
N GLY A 258 -9.09 10.33 5.62
CA GLY A 258 -8.42 10.80 4.41
C GLY A 258 -8.93 12.13 3.86
N GLY A 259 -9.94 12.75 4.47
CA GLY A 259 -10.55 13.99 3.99
C GLY A 259 -11.35 13.77 2.70
N TRP A 260 -11.71 14.85 2.01
CA TRP A 260 -12.53 14.79 0.79
C TRP A 260 -11.91 13.88 -0.27
N GLN A 261 -12.62 12.84 -0.67
CA GLN A 261 -12.12 11.77 -1.52
C GLN A 261 -13.25 11.07 -2.29
N PHE A 262 -12.87 10.39 -3.37
CA PHE A 262 -13.71 9.39 -4.03
C PHE A 262 -13.45 8.02 -3.37
N GLY A 263 -14.47 7.42 -2.78
CA GLY A 263 -14.34 6.13 -2.11
C GLY A 263 -13.46 6.17 -0.87
N ASN A 264 -12.48 5.27 -0.81
CA ASN A 264 -11.66 5.01 0.39
C ASN A 264 -10.17 5.02 0.03
N ARG A 265 -9.59 6.21 -0.15
CA ARG A 265 -8.21 6.33 -0.64
C ARG A 265 -7.16 5.67 0.26
N TYR A 266 -7.35 5.63 1.58
CA TYR A 266 -6.38 4.99 2.48
C TYR A 266 -6.24 3.48 2.27
N LEU A 267 -7.26 2.82 1.72
CA LEU A 267 -7.18 1.40 1.37
C LEU A 267 -6.29 1.13 0.15
N LEU A 268 -5.96 2.17 -0.64
CA LEU A 268 -5.02 2.03 -1.76
C LEU A 268 -3.62 1.66 -1.32
N ASP A 269 -3.24 1.98 -0.08
CA ASP A 269 -1.90 1.68 0.45
C ASP A 269 -1.63 0.16 0.49
N MET A 270 -2.66 -0.67 0.69
CA MET A 270 -2.54 -2.13 0.69
C MET A 270 -2.66 -2.77 -0.70
N MET A 271 -3.17 -2.04 -1.70
CA MET A 271 -3.50 -2.60 -3.02
C MET A 271 -2.32 -3.26 -3.76
N PRO A 272 -1.09 -2.72 -3.79
CA PRO A 272 0.04 -3.38 -4.45
C PRO A 272 0.29 -4.79 -3.90
N TYR A 273 0.15 -4.96 -2.59
CA TYR A 273 0.41 -6.23 -1.89
C TYR A 273 -0.75 -7.23 -2.10
N LEU A 274 -1.98 -6.75 -2.06
CA LEU A 274 -3.16 -7.57 -2.38
C LEU A 274 -3.17 -7.98 -3.86
N PHE A 275 -2.77 -7.08 -4.75
CA PHE A 275 -2.61 -7.38 -6.17
C PHE A 275 -1.55 -8.48 -6.40
N PHE A 276 -0.44 -8.43 -5.68
CA PHE A 276 0.55 -9.50 -5.70
C PHE A 276 -0.08 -10.84 -5.30
N GLY A 277 -0.86 -10.90 -4.24
CA GLY A 277 -1.61 -12.10 -3.84
C GLY A 277 -2.60 -12.56 -4.91
N LEU A 278 -3.36 -11.64 -5.49
CA LEU A 278 -4.28 -11.93 -6.59
C LEU A 278 -3.57 -12.60 -7.77
N VAL A 279 -2.42 -12.05 -8.17
CA VAL A 279 -1.62 -12.58 -9.29
C VAL A 279 -1.09 -13.98 -9.01
N LEU A 280 -0.69 -14.25 -7.76
CA LEU A 280 -0.19 -15.56 -7.35
C LEU A 280 -1.28 -16.64 -7.30
N TRP A 281 -2.50 -16.27 -6.93
CA TRP A 281 -3.55 -17.22 -6.57
C TRP A 281 -4.68 -17.34 -7.58
N LYS A 282 -4.76 -16.42 -8.54
CA LYS A 282 -5.77 -16.51 -9.59
C LYS A 282 -5.74 -17.87 -10.31
N PRO A 283 -6.90 -18.39 -10.75
CA PRO A 283 -7.00 -19.64 -11.49
C PRO A 283 -6.20 -19.59 -12.78
#